data_010b413b7952a24350e768fee82c9a12
#
_entry.id   010b413b7952a24350e768fee82c9a12
#
_cell.length_a   1.000
_cell.length_b   1.000
_cell.length_c   1.000
_cell.angle_alpha   90.00
_cell.angle_beta   90.00
_cell.angle_gamma   90.00
#
_symmetry.space_group_name_H-M   'P 1'
#
loop_
_entity.id
_entity.type
_entity.pdbx_description
1 polymer ?
#
loop_
_entity_poly.entity_id
_entity_poly.type
_entity_poly.pdbx_seq_one_letter_code
_entity_poly.pdbx_strand_id
1 'polypeptide(L)'
;MRLKTLSQIVHEIRTADPESVVGDSFLTALVEENELWHTYRGNRLVVDAEAIAPALNRMLGFEETAELPRIRTIRSAVAELKRSHPEIGIGEKMIRSAAKDGRLASIGIGNREYIAMQSFDEPYCRRIFETSEVISKKEIIRRGAIEQMAEVLARNPAMPTVTRVRRAG
;
A
#
# COMPACT_ATOMS: atom_id res chain seq x y z
N MET A 1 -16.72 11.14 17.66
CA MET A 1 -15.40 11.70 18.03
C MET A 1 -14.80 10.88 19.17
N ARG A 2 -13.71 10.18 18.89
CA ARG A 2 -13.04 9.25 19.83
C ARG A 2 -11.62 9.72 20.09
N LEU A 3 -11.41 10.45 21.15
CA LEU A 3 -10.11 11.05 21.47
C LEU A 3 -9.11 10.04 22.03
N LYS A 4 -7.95 9.92 21.38
CA LYS A 4 -6.85 9.02 21.76
C LYS A 4 -5.49 9.68 21.57
N THR A 5 -4.52 9.21 22.33
CA THR A 5 -3.11 9.54 22.07
C THR A 5 -2.60 8.77 20.86
N LEU A 6 -1.58 9.28 20.17
CA LEU A 6 -0.98 8.59 19.02
C LEU A 6 -0.54 7.19 19.38
N SER A 7 0.10 6.99 20.53
CA SER A 7 0.56 5.65 20.96
C SER A 7 -0.59 4.65 21.16
N GLN A 8 -1.77 5.12 21.60
CA GLN A 8 -2.96 4.27 21.70
C GLN A 8 -3.45 3.86 20.31
N ILE A 9 -3.46 4.80 19.36
CA ILE A 9 -3.85 4.53 17.97
C ILE A 9 -2.87 3.56 17.31
N VAL A 10 -1.56 3.79 17.46
CA VAL A 10 -0.52 2.87 16.94
C VAL A 10 -0.69 1.46 17.52
N HIS A 11 -0.99 1.35 18.82
CA HIS A 11 -1.22 0.05 19.44
C HIS A 11 -2.43 -0.66 18.83
N GLU A 12 -3.53 0.04 18.60
CA GLU A 12 -4.73 -0.54 17.96
C GLU A 12 -4.46 -0.97 16.51
N ILE A 13 -3.76 -0.12 15.75
CA ILE A 13 -3.37 -0.43 14.36
C ILE A 13 -2.53 -1.71 14.34
N ARG A 14 -1.52 -1.82 15.20
CA ARG A 14 -0.64 -3.00 15.26
C ARG A 14 -1.32 -4.24 15.82
N THR A 15 -2.36 -4.08 16.61
CA THR A 15 -3.17 -5.21 17.07
C THR A 15 -4.00 -5.77 15.92
N ALA A 16 -4.56 -4.90 15.06
CA ALA A 16 -5.33 -5.30 13.88
C ALA A 16 -4.42 -5.77 12.73
N ASP A 17 -3.27 -5.13 12.54
CA ASP A 17 -2.29 -5.42 11.51
C ASP A 17 -0.86 -5.40 12.10
N PRO A 18 -0.37 -6.55 12.60
CA PRO A 18 0.95 -6.65 13.24
C PRO A 18 2.13 -6.24 12.34
N GLU A 19 1.96 -6.30 11.03
CA GLU A 19 2.98 -5.90 10.05
C GLU A 19 2.89 -4.42 9.65
N SER A 20 1.93 -3.67 10.22
CA SER A 20 1.79 -2.24 9.95
C SER A 20 3.05 -1.47 10.33
N VAL A 21 3.48 -0.61 9.42
CA VAL A 21 4.62 0.30 9.61
C VAL A 21 4.19 1.67 10.15
N VAL A 22 2.91 1.85 10.43
CA VAL A 22 2.37 3.07 11.03
C VAL A 22 2.92 3.23 12.45
N GLY A 23 3.51 4.38 12.72
CA GLY A 23 4.07 4.75 14.02
C GLY A 23 3.72 6.19 14.39
N ASP A 24 4.16 6.64 15.57
CA ASP A 24 3.83 7.97 16.10
C ASP A 24 4.24 9.10 15.12
N SER A 25 5.45 9.04 14.55
CA SER A 25 5.91 10.04 13.58
C SER A 25 5.10 10.07 12.29
N PHE A 26 4.64 8.91 11.83
CA PHE A 26 3.75 8.81 10.68
C PHE A 26 2.41 9.49 10.99
N LEU A 27 1.80 9.19 12.13
CA LEU A 27 0.52 9.77 12.54
C LEU A 27 0.63 11.26 12.82
N THR A 28 1.75 11.73 13.38
CA THR A 28 1.99 13.17 13.58
C THR A 28 1.95 13.91 12.25
N ALA A 29 2.72 13.44 11.28
CA ALA A 29 2.73 14.07 9.96
C ALA A 29 1.36 13.98 9.26
N LEU A 30 0.67 12.85 9.37
CA LEU A 30 -0.69 12.71 8.85
C LEU A 30 -1.65 13.76 9.43
N VAL A 31 -1.61 13.96 10.75
CA VAL A 31 -2.45 14.93 11.46
C VAL A 31 -2.16 16.35 11.00
N GLU A 32 -0.87 16.70 10.87
CA GLU A 32 -0.43 18.03 10.44
C GLU A 32 -0.78 18.29 8.96
N GLU A 33 -0.48 17.36 8.06
CA GLU A 33 -0.73 17.50 6.63
C GLU A 33 -2.22 17.56 6.25
N ASN A 34 -3.08 16.94 7.05
CA ASN A 34 -4.53 16.92 6.81
C ASN A 34 -5.31 17.87 7.73
N GLU A 35 -4.62 18.70 8.50
CA GLU A 35 -5.24 19.64 9.45
C GLU A 35 -6.28 18.96 10.36
N LEU A 36 -6.02 17.71 10.76
CA LEU A 36 -6.95 16.97 11.61
C LEU A 36 -7.02 17.61 12.99
N TRP A 37 -8.22 17.58 13.56
CA TRP A 37 -8.39 18.11 14.89
C TRP A 37 -7.48 17.41 15.91
N HIS A 38 -6.73 18.18 16.65
CA HIS A 38 -5.84 17.69 17.68
C HIS A 38 -5.71 18.66 18.85
N THR A 39 -5.24 18.15 19.99
CA THR A 39 -4.91 18.94 21.18
C THR A 39 -3.76 18.29 21.94
N TYR A 40 -3.18 19.02 22.86
CA TYR A 40 -2.13 18.51 23.72
C TYR A 40 -2.65 18.30 25.15
N ARG A 41 -2.37 17.13 25.72
CA ARG A 41 -2.52 16.85 27.15
C ARG A 41 -1.14 16.62 27.75
N GLY A 42 -0.59 17.68 28.37
CA GLY A 42 0.82 17.72 28.71
C GLY A 42 1.67 17.63 27.41
N ASN A 43 2.60 16.70 27.36
CA ASN A 43 3.46 16.47 26.18
C ASN A 43 2.88 15.44 25.19
N ARG A 44 1.63 15.03 25.35
CA ARG A 44 1.03 14.01 24.49
C ARG A 44 0.05 14.62 23.51
N LEU A 45 0.26 14.36 22.23
CA LEU A 45 -0.69 14.71 21.18
C LEU A 45 -1.91 13.78 21.27
N VAL A 46 -3.09 14.36 21.34
CA VAL A 46 -4.39 13.68 21.36
C VAL A 46 -5.16 14.08 20.12
N VAL A 47 -5.67 13.12 19.39
CA VAL A 47 -6.37 13.31 18.11
C VAL A 47 -7.71 12.57 18.12
N ASP A 48 -8.58 12.91 17.17
CA ASP A 48 -9.77 12.11 16.91
C ASP A 48 -9.39 10.86 16.12
N ALA A 49 -9.43 9.71 16.77
CA ALA A 49 -9.07 8.42 16.15
C ALA A 49 -9.99 8.02 14.98
N GLU A 50 -11.25 8.52 14.97
CA GLU A 50 -12.20 8.23 13.89
C GLU A 50 -11.87 8.98 12.59
N ALA A 51 -11.10 10.07 12.67
CA ALA A 51 -10.68 10.85 11.51
C ALA A 51 -9.46 10.25 10.78
N ILE A 52 -8.71 9.34 11.41
CA ILE A 52 -7.44 8.81 10.87
C ILE A 52 -7.66 7.96 9.62
N ALA A 53 -8.58 6.99 9.66
CA ALA A 53 -8.81 6.09 8.53
C ALA A 53 -9.36 6.84 7.30
N PRO A 54 -10.38 7.70 7.41
CA PRO A 54 -10.86 8.51 6.28
C PRO A 54 -9.76 9.39 5.68
N ALA A 55 -8.93 10.03 6.50
CA ALA A 55 -7.83 10.86 6.01
C ALA A 55 -6.79 10.06 5.24
N LEU A 56 -6.39 8.88 5.74
CA LEU A 56 -5.48 7.98 5.05
C LEU A 56 -6.06 7.48 3.72
N ASN A 57 -7.31 7.06 3.71
CA ASN A 57 -7.98 6.60 2.51
C ASN A 57 -8.06 7.70 1.44
N ARG A 58 -8.41 8.93 1.83
CA ARG A 58 -8.43 10.09 0.95
C ARG A 58 -7.05 10.38 0.34
N MET A 59 -5.99 10.37 1.14
CA MET A 59 -4.63 10.59 0.65
C MET A 59 -4.17 9.51 -0.34
N LEU A 60 -4.62 8.28 -0.16
CA LEU A 60 -4.33 7.15 -1.04
C LEU A 60 -5.24 7.08 -2.27
N GLY A 61 -6.24 7.97 -2.37
CA GLY A 61 -7.20 7.97 -3.47
C GLY A 61 -8.24 6.84 -3.39
N PHE A 62 -8.45 6.29 -2.20
CA PHE A 62 -9.52 5.34 -1.91
C PHE A 62 -10.80 6.05 -1.44
N GLU A 63 -11.90 5.29 -1.39
CA GLU A 63 -13.13 5.75 -0.75
C GLU A 63 -12.90 6.01 0.74
N GLU A 64 -13.42 7.13 1.24
CA GLU A 64 -13.28 7.51 2.65
C GLU A 64 -14.15 6.60 3.54
N THR A 65 -13.54 5.54 4.04
CA THR A 65 -14.18 4.59 4.95
C THR A 65 -13.56 4.65 6.34
N ALA A 66 -14.23 4.04 7.32
CA ALA A 66 -13.69 3.86 8.67
C ALA A 66 -12.64 2.74 8.74
N GLU A 67 -12.48 1.97 7.67
CA GLU A 67 -11.52 0.89 7.60
C GLU A 67 -10.11 1.44 7.34
N LEU A 68 -9.17 1.02 8.17
CA LEU A 68 -7.77 1.42 8.04
C LEU A 68 -7.10 0.70 6.87
N PRO A 69 -6.45 1.42 5.96
CA PRO A 69 -5.67 0.78 4.90
C PRO A 69 -4.44 0.08 5.48
N ARG A 70 -4.08 -1.07 4.90
CA ARG A 70 -2.86 -1.80 5.24
C ARG A 70 -1.64 -1.09 4.65
N ILE A 71 -0.91 -0.40 5.47
CA ILE A 71 0.23 0.44 5.07
C ILE A 71 1.54 -0.31 5.26
N ARG A 72 2.38 -0.30 4.22
CA ARG A 72 3.72 -0.90 4.20
C ARG A 72 4.75 0.06 3.61
N THR A 73 6.00 -0.11 4.01
CA THR A 73 7.13 0.40 3.20
C THR A 73 7.27 -0.44 1.94
N ILE A 74 7.93 0.09 0.90
CA ILE A 74 8.18 -0.67 -0.33
C ILE A 74 8.85 -2.02 -0.03
N ARG A 75 9.84 -2.02 0.86
CA ARG A 75 10.56 -3.24 1.26
C ARG A 75 9.66 -4.25 1.97
N SER A 76 8.84 -3.79 2.91
CA SER A 76 7.91 -4.66 3.65
C SER A 76 6.85 -5.24 2.73
N ALA A 77 6.31 -4.43 1.79
CA ALA A 77 5.34 -4.89 0.81
C ALA A 77 5.91 -5.98 -0.11
N VAL A 78 7.12 -5.79 -0.63
CA VAL A 78 7.79 -6.82 -1.44
C VAL A 78 8.00 -8.09 -0.63
N ALA A 79 8.40 -8.00 0.64
CA ALA A 79 8.57 -9.16 1.50
C ALA A 79 7.25 -9.89 1.77
N GLU A 80 6.16 -9.17 2.02
CA GLU A 80 4.81 -9.72 2.20
C GLU A 80 4.33 -10.41 0.91
N LEU A 81 4.44 -9.74 -0.24
CA LEU A 81 4.05 -10.30 -1.53
C LEU A 81 4.84 -11.56 -1.90
N LYS A 82 6.15 -11.59 -1.63
CA LYS A 82 6.98 -12.78 -1.88
C LYS A 82 6.63 -13.96 -0.96
N ARG A 83 6.18 -13.70 0.26
CA ARG A 83 5.71 -14.75 1.17
C ARG A 83 4.38 -15.33 0.72
N SER A 84 3.45 -14.47 0.33
CA SER A 84 2.11 -14.87 -0.13
C SER A 84 2.15 -15.50 -1.52
N HIS A 85 3.07 -15.04 -2.37
CA HIS A 85 3.16 -15.39 -3.79
C HIS A 85 4.63 -15.56 -4.22
N PRO A 86 5.31 -16.62 -3.75
CA PRO A 86 6.76 -16.80 -3.94
C PRO A 86 7.19 -16.90 -5.40
N GLU A 87 6.26 -17.25 -6.29
CA GLU A 87 6.52 -17.43 -7.73
C GLU A 87 6.41 -16.12 -8.52
N ILE A 88 5.91 -15.05 -7.92
CA ILE A 88 5.78 -13.75 -8.57
C ILE A 88 7.09 -13.00 -8.48
N GLY A 89 7.66 -12.66 -9.63
CA GLY A 89 8.91 -11.89 -9.72
C GLY A 89 8.78 -10.41 -9.37
N ILE A 90 8.00 -10.07 -8.34
CA ILE A 90 7.83 -8.70 -7.87
C ILE A 90 9.07 -8.27 -7.09
N GLY A 91 9.65 -7.12 -7.50
CA GLY A 91 10.81 -6.52 -6.85
C GLY A 91 10.57 -5.06 -6.46
N GLU A 92 11.42 -4.54 -5.56
CA GLU A 92 11.34 -3.15 -5.08
C GLU A 92 11.36 -2.13 -6.23
N LYS A 93 12.16 -2.38 -7.28
CA LYS A 93 12.26 -1.48 -8.44
C LYS A 93 10.92 -1.33 -9.16
N MET A 94 10.18 -2.42 -9.32
CA MET A 94 8.87 -2.40 -9.98
C MET A 94 7.84 -1.67 -9.13
N ILE A 95 7.80 -1.94 -7.82
CA ILE A 95 6.89 -1.27 -6.89
C ILE A 95 7.18 0.23 -6.83
N ARG A 96 8.46 0.62 -6.76
CA ARG A 96 8.88 2.03 -6.74
C ARG A 96 8.51 2.75 -8.03
N SER A 97 8.68 2.12 -9.18
CA SER A 97 8.24 2.68 -10.47
C SER A 97 6.72 2.86 -10.49
N ALA A 98 5.96 1.86 -10.08
CA ALA A 98 4.50 1.93 -10.06
C ALA A 98 3.97 3.03 -9.12
N ALA A 99 4.60 3.20 -7.96
CA ALA A 99 4.27 4.27 -7.01
C ALA A 99 4.58 5.65 -7.61
N LYS A 100 5.78 5.82 -8.18
CA LYS A 100 6.21 7.08 -8.82
C LYS A 100 5.30 7.48 -9.98
N ASP A 101 4.82 6.51 -10.76
CA ASP A 101 3.94 6.73 -11.90
C ASP A 101 2.46 6.88 -11.50
N GLY A 102 2.14 6.85 -10.20
CA GLY A 102 0.77 6.95 -9.69
C GLY A 102 -0.11 5.73 -9.98
N ARG A 103 0.49 4.60 -10.40
CA ARG A 103 -0.23 3.34 -10.67
C ARG A 103 -0.51 2.53 -9.40
N LEU A 104 0.20 2.83 -8.34
CA LEU A 104 0.10 2.23 -7.03
C LEU A 104 -0.23 3.32 -6.01
N ALA A 105 -1.25 3.10 -5.18
CA ALA A 105 -1.59 4.04 -4.13
C ALA A 105 -0.47 4.13 -3.11
N SER A 106 0.16 5.29 -3.04
CA SER A 106 1.28 5.57 -2.15
C SER A 106 1.16 6.94 -1.53
N ILE A 107 1.78 7.12 -0.36
CA ILE A 107 1.94 8.42 0.30
C ILE A 107 3.38 8.59 0.73
N GLY A 108 3.92 9.78 0.48
CA GLY A 108 5.23 10.19 1.00
C GLY A 108 5.06 10.87 2.35
N ILE A 109 5.76 10.40 3.38
CA ILE A 109 5.81 11.05 4.68
C ILE A 109 7.28 11.21 5.08
N GLY A 110 7.70 12.46 5.22
CA GLY A 110 9.12 12.78 5.38
C GLY A 110 9.92 12.26 4.18
N ASN A 111 10.99 11.49 4.45
CA ASN A 111 11.84 10.91 3.40
C ASN A 111 11.45 9.46 3.04
N ARG A 112 10.28 9.00 3.45
CA ARG A 112 9.83 7.62 3.24
C ARG A 112 8.57 7.58 2.41
N GLU A 113 8.54 6.63 1.49
CA GLU A 113 7.36 6.29 0.72
C GLU A 113 6.69 5.05 1.31
N TYR A 114 5.38 5.16 1.48
CA TYR A 114 4.52 4.11 2.02
C TYR A 114 3.49 3.75 0.98
N ILE A 115 3.15 2.49 0.90
CA ILE A 115 2.18 1.97 -0.05
C ILE A 115 1.02 1.30 0.67
N ALA A 116 -0.15 1.35 0.06
CA ALA A 116 -1.32 0.65 0.52
C ALA A 116 -1.40 -0.73 -0.13
N MET A 117 -1.45 -1.79 0.67
CA MET A 117 -1.52 -3.17 0.18
C MET A 117 -2.82 -3.47 -0.56
N GLN A 118 -3.90 -2.72 -0.29
CA GLN A 118 -5.15 -2.78 -1.05
C GLN A 118 -4.98 -2.48 -2.55
N SER A 119 -3.90 -1.80 -2.93
CA SER A 119 -3.57 -1.59 -4.34
C SER A 119 -3.34 -2.90 -5.12
N PHE A 120 -3.04 -3.99 -4.41
CA PHE A 120 -2.87 -5.32 -4.98
C PHE A 120 -4.15 -6.14 -4.99
N ASP A 121 -5.25 -5.60 -4.41
CA ASP A 121 -6.57 -6.22 -4.43
C ASP A 121 -7.36 -5.76 -5.67
N GLU A 122 -8.36 -6.53 -6.11
CA GLU A 122 -9.30 -6.08 -7.13
C GLU A 122 -10.17 -4.91 -6.60
N PRO A 123 -10.46 -3.90 -7.42
CA PRO A 123 -10.12 -3.72 -8.85
C PRO A 123 -8.80 -2.97 -9.11
N TYR A 124 -8.03 -2.67 -8.08
CA TYR A 124 -6.89 -1.76 -8.16
C TYR A 124 -5.62 -2.39 -8.74
N CYS A 125 -5.43 -3.70 -8.59
CA CYS A 125 -4.18 -4.39 -8.94
C CYS A 125 -3.78 -4.23 -10.42
N ARG A 126 -4.73 -4.08 -11.33
CA ARG A 126 -4.45 -3.91 -12.76
C ARG A 126 -3.67 -2.65 -13.07
N ARG A 127 -3.93 -1.55 -12.35
CA ARG A 127 -3.26 -0.26 -12.55
C ARG A 127 -1.76 -0.32 -12.34
N ILE A 128 -1.29 -1.20 -11.45
CA ILE A 128 0.14 -1.35 -11.13
C ILE A 128 0.94 -1.74 -12.36
N PHE A 129 0.35 -2.49 -13.27
CA PHE A 129 0.99 -3.08 -14.44
C PHE A 129 0.70 -2.34 -15.74
N GLU A 130 -0.20 -1.34 -15.73
CA GLU A 130 -0.47 -0.50 -16.89
C GLU A 130 0.70 0.47 -17.13
N THR A 131 1.14 0.56 -18.38
CA THR A 131 2.13 1.55 -18.81
C THR A 131 1.55 2.44 -19.91
N SER A 132 1.88 3.72 -19.91
CA SER A 132 1.42 4.70 -20.90
C SER A 132 2.35 4.80 -22.13
N GLU A 133 3.44 4.04 -22.21
CA GLU A 133 4.45 4.15 -23.25
C GLU A 133 4.20 3.21 -24.45
N VAL A 134 4.67 3.62 -25.62
CA VAL A 134 4.67 2.82 -26.85
C VAL A 134 5.49 1.54 -26.66
N ILE A 135 4.80 0.42 -26.74
CA ILE A 135 5.29 -0.87 -26.27
C ILE A 135 5.97 -1.64 -27.38
N SER A 136 7.22 -2.10 -27.14
CA SER A 136 7.90 -3.05 -28.02
C SER A 136 7.26 -4.44 -27.98
N LYS A 137 7.47 -5.30 -29.01
CA LYS A 137 6.96 -6.69 -29.02
C LYS A 137 7.38 -7.49 -27.78
N LYS A 138 8.60 -7.26 -27.24
CA LYS A 138 9.07 -7.89 -25.99
C LYS A 138 8.28 -7.42 -24.78
N GLU A 139 7.91 -6.17 -24.77
CA GLU A 139 7.10 -5.54 -23.72
C GLU A 139 5.66 -6.07 -23.72
N ILE A 140 5.07 -6.30 -24.89
CA ILE A 140 3.73 -6.89 -25.04
C ILE A 140 3.66 -8.29 -24.43
N ILE A 141 4.68 -9.13 -24.70
CA ILE A 141 4.76 -10.48 -24.12
C ILE A 141 4.92 -10.43 -22.61
N ARG A 142 5.77 -9.51 -22.13
CA ARG A 142 5.98 -9.29 -20.68
C ARG A 142 4.73 -8.77 -20.01
N ARG A 143 3.96 -7.90 -20.67
CA ARG A 143 2.68 -7.39 -20.19
C ARG A 143 1.63 -8.50 -20.05
N GLY A 144 1.48 -9.35 -21.06
CA GLY A 144 0.56 -10.48 -20.98
C GLY A 144 0.86 -11.40 -19.80
N ALA A 145 2.15 -11.65 -19.52
CA ALA A 145 2.57 -12.41 -18.35
C ALA A 145 2.23 -11.69 -17.04
N ILE A 146 2.42 -10.36 -16.97
CA ILE A 146 2.12 -9.54 -15.80
C ILE A 146 0.61 -9.43 -15.57
N GLU A 147 -0.19 -9.27 -16.63
CA GLU A 147 -1.66 -9.27 -16.53
C GLU A 147 -2.19 -10.62 -16.03
N GLN A 148 -1.66 -11.74 -16.53
CA GLN A 148 -1.99 -13.05 -15.99
C GLN A 148 -1.62 -13.19 -14.52
N MET A 149 -0.48 -12.64 -14.11
CA MET A 149 -0.08 -12.62 -12.70
C MET A 149 -1.04 -11.77 -11.85
N ALA A 150 -1.45 -10.60 -12.33
CA ALA A 150 -2.42 -9.75 -11.65
C ALA A 150 -3.79 -10.43 -11.52
N GLU A 151 -4.25 -11.12 -12.57
CA GLU A 151 -5.50 -11.91 -12.52
C GLU A 151 -5.43 -13.07 -11.52
N VAL A 152 -4.29 -13.76 -11.45
CA VAL A 152 -4.08 -14.85 -10.48
C VAL A 152 -4.08 -14.31 -9.05
N LEU A 153 -3.39 -13.21 -8.81
CA LEU A 153 -3.40 -12.51 -7.51
C LEU A 153 -4.81 -12.09 -7.09
N ALA A 154 -5.58 -11.54 -8.04
CA ALA A 154 -6.92 -11.07 -7.78
C ALA A 154 -7.91 -12.20 -7.52
N ARG A 155 -7.81 -13.32 -8.24
CA ARG A 155 -8.71 -14.47 -8.10
C ARG A 155 -8.39 -15.36 -6.91
N ASN A 156 -7.13 -15.39 -6.49
CA ASN A 156 -6.68 -16.33 -5.46
C ASN A 156 -5.51 -15.76 -4.66
N PRO A 157 -5.74 -14.81 -3.75
CA PRO A 157 -4.68 -14.19 -2.96
C PRO A 157 -3.91 -15.19 -2.08
N ALA A 158 -4.42 -16.42 -1.89
CA ALA A 158 -3.82 -17.46 -1.07
C ALA A 158 -3.16 -18.59 -1.87
N MET A 159 -3.30 -18.64 -3.21
CA MET A 159 -2.76 -19.74 -4.01
C MET A 159 -1.88 -19.25 -5.17
N PRO A 160 -0.59 -19.59 -5.18
CA PRO A 160 0.30 -19.27 -6.28
C PRO A 160 0.14 -20.30 -7.40
N THR A 161 -0.43 -19.90 -8.52
CA THR A 161 -0.31 -20.64 -9.79
C THR A 161 0.23 -19.71 -10.86
N VAL A 162 1.52 -19.47 -10.81
CA VAL A 162 2.20 -18.80 -11.91
C VAL A 162 2.95 -19.83 -12.72
N THR A 163 2.44 -20.09 -13.91
CA THR A 163 3.18 -20.85 -14.90
C THR A 163 4.44 -20.05 -15.27
N ARG A 164 5.59 -20.57 -14.91
CA ARG A 164 6.89 -19.99 -15.26
C ARG A 164 6.96 -19.89 -16.78
N VAL A 165 6.88 -18.69 -17.35
CA VAL A 165 7.20 -18.47 -18.75
C VAL A 165 8.68 -18.81 -18.92
N ARG A 166 8.97 -19.99 -19.44
CA ARG A 166 10.34 -20.37 -19.82
C ARG A 166 10.81 -19.34 -20.85
N ARG A 167 11.90 -18.67 -20.56
CA ARG A 167 12.64 -17.93 -21.57
C ARG A 167 13.02 -18.94 -22.67
N ALA A 168 12.42 -18.78 -23.85
CA ALA A 168 13.00 -19.33 -25.04
C ALA A 168 14.33 -18.63 -25.26
N GLY A 169 15.42 -19.39 -25.25
CA GLY A 169 16.77 -18.92 -25.50
C GLY A 169 16.95 -18.39 -26.91
#